data_d6c6c30470cfd8c07430096b39dd87d7
#
_entry.id   d6c6c30470cfd8c07430096b39dd87d7
#
_cell.length_a   1.000
_cell.length_b   1.000
_cell.length_c   1.000
_cell.angle_alpha   90.00
_cell.angle_beta   90.00
_cell.angle_gamma   90.00
#
_symmetry.space_group_name_H-M   'P 1'
#
loop_
_entity.id
_entity.type
_entity.pdbx_description
1 polymer ?
#
loop_
_entity_poly.entity_id
_entity_poly.type
_entity_poly.pdbx_seq_one_letter_code
_entity_poly.pdbx_strand_id
1 'polypeptide(L)'
;MKRTNFAPRVIAAVFLLLLACLTLSNLGIPLNCAGQYLSGELSFASAMHQIVADYQERLTQKEPLLTLNGYYMRLTGARISNGVVRMTNGMLTEETRKADPSYAADQLTGLFRYLQERDTPFLFVEAPRKPGLDGSLMPEGTENHCNENADGLLALLEENNVPFLDLRPELAGTRETLEAYYFRTDHHWNDEGAFVAFQRITQRIQGQFPGQTVESYVTERENWEKTTLPDFFLGSHGRRVGIGFAGVEDFFYLTPKFETYLSCSIPDDGIYREGSFTEAALNMERITGEPDYYNSSPYDVHTGENYAHVRFCNENAPSDKKILMIKDSFGLPVEDFLSTAFREVETLDLRYLENATAVEMIESIQPDMVIVLYNPFVMSGECLQFGLDGD
;
A
#
# COMPACT_ATOMS: atom_id res chain seq x y z
N MET A 1 9.08 -61.99 15.68
CA MET A 1 9.13 -61.24 14.42
C MET A 1 9.45 -59.77 14.75
N LYS A 2 10.68 -59.31 14.41
CA LYS A 2 11.02 -57.88 14.54
C LYS A 2 10.23 -57.14 13.45
N ARG A 3 9.24 -56.32 13.84
CA ARG A 3 8.61 -55.35 12.92
C ARG A 3 9.74 -54.43 12.45
N THR A 4 10.15 -54.58 11.24
CA THR A 4 11.10 -53.66 10.59
C THR A 4 10.45 -52.29 10.52
N ASN A 5 11.04 -51.30 11.21
CA ASN A 5 10.67 -49.89 11.14
C ASN A 5 10.99 -49.33 9.74
N PHE A 6 10.32 -49.86 8.71
CA PHE A 6 10.53 -49.48 7.31
C PHE A 6 10.06 -48.04 7.06
N ALA A 7 8.88 -47.70 7.52
CA ALA A 7 8.30 -46.35 7.29
C ALA A 7 9.16 -45.19 7.84
N PRO A 8 9.67 -45.21 9.09
CA PRO A 8 10.54 -44.12 9.56
C PRO A 8 11.86 -43.97 8.77
N ARG A 9 12.42 -45.10 8.30
CA ARG A 9 13.66 -45.06 7.48
C ARG A 9 13.41 -44.46 6.10
N VAL A 10 12.27 -44.76 5.47
CA VAL A 10 11.88 -44.18 4.18
C VAL A 10 11.62 -42.69 4.36
N ILE A 11 10.89 -42.27 5.40
CA ILE A 11 10.63 -40.85 5.69
C ILE A 11 11.95 -40.10 5.90
N ALA A 12 12.89 -40.67 6.70
CA ALA A 12 14.19 -40.06 6.92
C ALA A 12 15.03 -39.96 5.63
N ALA A 13 15.00 -40.99 4.79
CA ALA A 13 15.72 -40.99 3.51
C ALA A 13 15.14 -39.94 2.54
N VAL A 14 13.82 -39.85 2.44
CA VAL A 14 13.13 -38.80 1.63
C VAL A 14 13.46 -37.41 2.15
N PHE A 15 13.41 -37.19 3.46
CA PHE A 15 13.76 -35.93 4.08
C PHE A 15 15.21 -35.51 3.79
N LEU A 16 16.17 -36.45 3.96
CA LEU A 16 17.58 -36.18 3.66
C LEU A 16 17.83 -35.91 2.17
N LEU A 17 17.10 -36.60 1.29
CA LEU A 17 17.17 -36.35 -0.15
C LEU A 17 16.65 -34.96 -0.50
N LEU A 18 15.51 -34.54 0.05
CA LEU A 18 14.97 -33.21 -0.13
C LEU A 18 15.92 -32.13 0.38
N LEU A 19 16.52 -32.32 1.56
CA LEU A 19 17.53 -31.40 2.09
C LEU A 19 18.75 -31.30 1.17
N ALA A 20 19.25 -32.44 0.67
CA ALA A 20 20.38 -32.47 -0.25
C ALA A 20 20.04 -31.73 -1.56
N CYS A 21 18.86 -31.97 -2.12
CA CYS A 21 18.41 -31.27 -3.33
C CYS A 21 18.30 -29.74 -3.11
N LEU A 22 17.69 -29.33 -2.00
CA LEU A 22 17.57 -27.90 -1.64
C LEU A 22 18.96 -27.26 -1.46
N THR A 23 19.88 -27.95 -0.78
CA THR A 23 21.23 -27.42 -0.57
C THR A 23 21.99 -27.29 -1.88
N LEU A 24 21.93 -28.32 -2.74
CA LEU A 24 22.67 -28.35 -4.00
C LEU A 24 22.13 -27.30 -4.99
N SER A 25 20.80 -27.14 -5.08
CA SER A 25 20.19 -26.15 -5.99
C SER A 25 20.44 -24.71 -5.57
N ASN A 26 20.78 -24.45 -4.32
CA ASN A 26 21.04 -23.11 -3.78
C ASN A 26 22.52 -22.90 -3.36
N LEU A 27 23.40 -23.81 -3.71
CA LEU A 27 24.83 -23.75 -3.33
C LEU A 27 25.53 -22.51 -3.89
N GLY A 28 25.04 -21.94 -4.98
CA GLY A 28 25.55 -20.69 -5.57
C GLY A 28 25.50 -19.51 -4.61
N ILE A 29 24.51 -19.44 -3.73
CA ILE A 29 24.33 -18.33 -2.78
C ILE A 29 25.54 -18.23 -1.82
N PRO A 30 25.86 -19.24 -1.00
CA PRO A 30 26.99 -19.15 -0.10
C PRO A 30 28.33 -19.10 -0.82
N LEU A 31 28.46 -19.73 -1.99
CA LEU A 31 29.69 -19.67 -2.78
C LEU A 31 29.99 -18.28 -3.32
N ASN A 32 28.97 -17.54 -3.77
CA ASN A 32 29.11 -16.16 -4.22
C ASN A 32 29.57 -15.24 -3.07
N CYS A 33 28.90 -15.31 -1.93
CA CYS A 33 29.27 -14.52 -0.75
C CYS A 33 30.67 -14.90 -0.20
N ALA A 34 31.03 -16.17 -0.26
CA ALA A 34 32.39 -16.62 0.09
C ALA A 34 33.45 -16.05 -0.88
N GLY A 35 33.12 -15.95 -2.18
CA GLY A 35 33.99 -15.32 -3.18
C GLY A 35 34.22 -13.84 -2.86
N GLN A 36 33.16 -13.09 -2.56
CA GLN A 36 33.23 -11.67 -2.20
C GLN A 36 33.97 -11.43 -0.87
N TYR A 37 33.86 -12.34 0.09
CA TYR A 37 34.66 -12.30 1.32
C TYR A 37 36.16 -12.55 1.04
N LEU A 38 36.46 -13.54 0.22
CA LEU A 38 37.86 -13.88 -0.12
C LEU A 38 38.53 -12.81 -1.00
N SER A 39 37.76 -12.09 -1.83
CA SER A 39 38.27 -10.95 -2.62
C SER A 39 38.44 -9.65 -1.78
N GLY A 40 37.95 -9.63 -0.54
CA GLY A 40 38.00 -8.49 0.34
C GLY A 40 36.89 -7.44 0.10
N GLU A 41 35.92 -7.76 -0.76
CA GLU A 41 34.76 -6.89 -1.02
C GLU A 41 33.79 -6.82 0.18
N LEU A 42 33.68 -7.93 0.94
CA LEU A 42 32.82 -8.00 2.11
C LEU A 42 33.62 -8.38 3.36
N SER A 43 33.22 -7.86 4.52
CA SER A 43 33.63 -8.39 5.80
C SER A 43 32.95 -9.76 6.06
N PHE A 44 33.47 -10.57 6.98
CA PHE A 44 32.84 -11.83 7.37
C PHE A 44 31.41 -11.64 7.87
N ALA A 45 31.20 -10.62 8.71
CA ALA A 45 29.86 -10.31 9.23
C ALA A 45 28.89 -9.91 8.09
N SER A 46 29.33 -9.04 7.16
CA SER A 46 28.56 -8.64 5.99
C SER A 46 28.25 -9.81 5.08
N ALA A 47 29.21 -10.71 4.83
CA ALA A 47 29.00 -11.90 4.02
C ALA A 47 27.96 -12.85 4.67
N MET A 48 27.98 -13.02 5.99
CA MET A 48 26.97 -13.83 6.69
C MET A 48 25.59 -13.19 6.63
N HIS A 49 25.46 -11.86 6.78
CA HIS A 49 24.21 -11.16 6.60
C HIS A 49 23.67 -11.28 5.16
N GLN A 50 24.57 -11.13 4.17
CA GLN A 50 24.21 -11.26 2.77
C GLN A 50 23.71 -12.68 2.42
N ILE A 51 24.35 -13.73 2.97
CA ILE A 51 23.88 -15.12 2.79
C ILE A 51 22.43 -15.26 3.28
N VAL A 52 22.11 -14.72 4.45
CA VAL A 52 20.74 -14.81 5.00
C VAL A 52 19.76 -14.05 4.11
N ALA A 53 20.09 -12.84 3.69
CA ALA A 53 19.26 -12.04 2.80
C ALA A 53 19.05 -12.73 1.45
N ASP A 54 20.13 -13.22 0.81
CA ASP A 54 20.04 -13.91 -0.48
C ASP A 54 19.21 -15.21 -0.39
N TYR A 55 19.29 -15.95 0.73
CA TYR A 55 18.41 -17.12 0.93
C TYR A 55 16.95 -16.72 1.09
N GLN A 56 16.67 -15.60 1.73
CA GLN A 56 15.29 -15.09 1.87
C GLN A 56 14.69 -14.67 0.53
N GLU A 57 15.51 -14.08 -0.35
CA GLU A 57 15.04 -13.54 -1.63
C GLU A 57 15.14 -14.53 -2.79
N ARG A 58 16.26 -15.26 -2.90
CA ARG A 58 16.65 -16.01 -4.10
C ARG A 58 16.57 -17.53 -3.97
N LEU A 59 15.95 -18.04 -2.90
CA LEU A 59 15.77 -19.49 -2.74
C LEU A 59 14.96 -20.05 -3.92
N THR A 60 15.57 -20.91 -4.73
CA THR A 60 15.01 -21.44 -5.99
C THR A 60 13.62 -22.08 -5.82
N GLN A 61 13.32 -22.65 -4.65
CA GLN A 61 12.05 -23.32 -4.35
C GLN A 61 11.21 -22.53 -3.33
N LYS A 62 11.43 -21.20 -3.19
CA LYS A 62 10.75 -20.37 -2.20
C LYS A 62 9.23 -20.47 -2.31
N GLU A 63 8.69 -20.26 -3.50
CA GLU A 63 7.24 -20.23 -3.74
C GLU A 63 6.55 -21.58 -3.49
N PRO A 64 7.03 -22.72 -4.05
CA PRO A 64 6.49 -24.04 -3.71
C PRO A 64 6.55 -24.37 -2.22
N LEU A 65 7.63 -23.98 -1.53
CA LEU A 65 7.78 -24.20 -0.09
C LEU A 65 6.82 -23.35 0.74
N LEU A 66 6.65 -22.08 0.36
CA LEU A 66 5.63 -21.20 0.97
C LEU A 66 4.22 -21.75 0.77
N THR A 67 3.92 -22.20 -0.44
CA THR A 67 2.62 -22.80 -0.77
C THR A 67 2.36 -24.05 0.06
N LEU A 68 3.35 -24.95 0.15
CA LEU A 68 3.23 -26.18 0.93
C LEU A 68 3.07 -25.89 2.43
N ASN A 69 3.89 -24.98 2.97
CA ASN A 69 3.76 -24.50 4.34
C ASN A 69 2.38 -23.88 4.59
N GLY A 70 1.88 -23.09 3.65
CA GLY A 70 0.55 -22.50 3.72
C GLY A 70 -0.56 -23.54 3.85
N TYR A 71 -0.53 -24.60 3.04
CA TYR A 71 -1.48 -25.72 3.19
C TYR A 71 -1.35 -26.43 4.54
N TYR A 72 -0.13 -26.66 5.02
CA TYR A 72 0.11 -27.25 6.34
C TYR A 72 -0.47 -26.37 7.46
N MET A 73 -0.22 -25.08 7.44
CA MET A 73 -0.75 -24.11 8.42
C MET A 73 -2.28 -24.09 8.41
N ARG A 74 -2.92 -24.09 7.23
CA ARG A 74 -4.39 -24.21 7.13
C ARG A 74 -4.91 -25.53 7.68
N LEU A 75 -4.26 -26.64 7.37
CA LEU A 75 -4.67 -27.97 7.83
C LEU A 75 -4.61 -28.09 9.36
N THR A 76 -3.63 -27.45 9.99
CA THR A 76 -3.46 -27.42 11.45
C THR A 76 -4.36 -26.38 12.14
N GLY A 77 -5.13 -25.60 11.39
CA GLY A 77 -6.01 -24.57 11.93
C GLY A 77 -5.28 -23.31 12.40
N ALA A 78 -4.01 -23.14 12.01
CA ALA A 78 -3.25 -21.95 12.36
C ALA A 78 -3.90 -20.69 11.80
N ARG A 79 -3.97 -19.64 12.62
CA ARG A 79 -4.51 -18.32 12.26
C ARG A 79 -3.41 -17.32 11.97
N ILE A 80 -2.19 -17.59 12.41
CA ILE A 80 -1.03 -16.71 12.20
C ILE A 80 0.06 -17.51 11.47
N SER A 81 0.63 -16.92 10.45
CA SER A 81 1.77 -17.43 9.70
C SER A 81 2.64 -16.27 9.24
N ASN A 82 3.95 -16.33 9.49
CA ASN A 82 4.92 -15.30 9.07
C ASN A 82 4.47 -13.84 9.37
N GLY A 83 3.93 -13.60 10.56
CA GLY A 83 3.41 -12.28 10.98
C GLY A 83 2.10 -11.84 10.34
N VAL A 84 1.53 -12.66 9.46
CA VAL A 84 0.22 -12.41 8.85
C VAL A 84 -0.85 -13.13 9.64
N VAL A 85 -1.89 -12.41 10.00
CA VAL A 85 -3.08 -12.90 10.71
C VAL A 85 -4.20 -13.17 9.71
N ARG A 86 -4.78 -14.36 9.77
CA ARG A 86 -6.00 -14.69 9.03
C ARG A 86 -7.20 -14.43 9.91
N MET A 87 -7.92 -13.39 9.59
CA MET A 87 -9.16 -12.97 10.27
C MET A 87 -10.23 -14.05 10.19
N THR A 88 -11.26 -13.94 11.01
CA THR A 88 -12.35 -14.94 11.08
C THR A 88 -13.19 -15.03 9.80
N ASN A 89 -13.25 -13.94 9.02
CA ASN A 89 -13.85 -13.90 7.68
C ASN A 89 -12.90 -14.34 6.55
N GLY A 90 -11.66 -14.70 6.87
CA GLY A 90 -10.67 -15.18 5.91
C GLY A 90 -9.80 -14.11 5.25
N MET A 91 -10.05 -12.84 5.52
CA MET A 91 -9.16 -11.75 5.08
C MET A 91 -7.83 -11.83 5.83
N LEU A 92 -6.78 -11.31 5.22
CA LEU A 92 -5.43 -11.28 5.79
C LEU A 92 -5.08 -9.87 6.26
N THR A 93 -4.46 -9.79 7.41
CA THR A 93 -3.97 -8.55 8.04
C THR A 93 -2.72 -8.82 8.85
N GLU A 94 -2.28 -7.85 9.65
CA GLU A 94 -1.18 -7.95 10.60
C GLU A 94 -1.65 -7.54 12.00
N GLU A 95 -0.91 -7.97 13.00
CA GLU A 95 -1.05 -7.41 14.34
C GLU A 95 -0.60 -5.94 14.34
N THR A 96 -1.28 -5.13 15.14
CA THR A 96 -0.96 -3.71 15.29
C THR A 96 -0.66 -3.42 16.75
N ARG A 97 0.58 -3.04 17.02
CA ARG A 97 1.02 -2.63 18.35
C ARG A 97 0.48 -1.25 18.70
N LYS A 98 0.38 -0.98 19.99
CA LYS A 98 0.12 0.36 20.49
C LYS A 98 1.27 1.28 20.13
N ALA A 99 0.96 2.43 19.54
CA ALA A 99 1.90 3.47 19.15
C ALA A 99 1.58 4.77 19.89
N ASP A 100 2.59 5.60 20.11
CA ASP A 100 2.43 6.97 20.58
C ASP A 100 2.21 7.87 19.36
N PRO A 101 1.04 8.53 19.22
CA PRO A 101 0.74 9.37 18.07
C PRO A 101 1.32 10.79 18.17
N SER A 102 1.98 11.15 19.27
CA SER A 102 2.40 12.54 19.56
C SER A 102 3.30 13.10 18.47
N TYR A 103 4.30 12.33 18.02
CA TYR A 103 5.20 12.77 16.95
C TYR A 103 4.44 13.05 15.64
N ALA A 104 3.55 12.15 15.23
CA ALA A 104 2.77 12.34 14.02
C ALA A 104 1.83 13.57 14.13
N ALA A 105 1.21 13.75 15.29
CA ALA A 105 0.35 14.91 15.56
C ALA A 105 1.14 16.22 15.52
N ASP A 106 2.35 16.26 16.09
CA ASP A 106 3.21 17.43 16.09
C ASP A 106 3.63 17.81 14.66
N GLN A 107 4.06 16.84 13.84
CA GLN A 107 4.46 17.06 12.46
C GLN A 107 3.28 17.56 11.60
N LEU A 108 2.13 16.91 11.67
CA LEU A 108 0.92 17.33 10.93
C LEU A 108 0.43 18.71 11.38
N THR A 109 0.49 19.01 12.69
CA THR A 109 0.15 20.32 13.22
C THR A 109 1.13 21.38 12.74
N GLY A 110 2.42 21.08 12.70
CA GLY A 110 3.45 21.96 12.16
C GLY A 110 3.16 22.31 10.69
N LEU A 111 2.92 21.30 9.84
CA LEU A 111 2.60 21.51 8.45
C LEU A 111 1.31 22.32 8.27
N PHE A 112 0.27 22.03 9.05
CA PHE A 112 -0.97 22.79 9.02
C PHE A 112 -0.75 24.27 9.35
N ARG A 113 0.02 24.60 10.40
CA ARG A 113 0.34 25.98 10.77
C ARG A 113 1.16 26.69 9.70
N TYR A 114 2.14 26.02 9.12
CA TYR A 114 2.94 26.51 8.01
C TYR A 114 2.06 26.91 6.82
N LEU A 115 1.09 26.07 6.45
CA LEU A 115 0.15 26.30 5.35
C LEU A 115 -0.89 27.40 5.71
N GLN A 116 -1.34 27.43 6.95
CA GLN A 116 -2.28 28.46 7.43
C GLN A 116 -1.69 29.88 7.33
N GLU A 117 -0.41 30.05 7.62
CA GLU A 117 0.31 31.33 7.46
C GLU A 117 0.38 31.79 5.99
N ARG A 118 0.13 30.89 5.05
CA ARG A 118 0.16 31.10 3.58
C ARG A 118 -1.23 31.10 2.96
N ASP A 119 -2.28 31.11 3.77
CA ASP A 119 -3.68 31.00 3.33
C ASP A 119 -3.94 29.75 2.43
N THR A 120 -3.15 28.69 2.58
CA THR A 120 -3.28 27.44 1.84
C THR A 120 -4.10 26.45 2.66
N PRO A 121 -5.29 26.01 2.19
CA PRO A 121 -6.10 24.99 2.83
C PRO A 121 -5.37 23.67 3.02
N PHE A 122 -5.62 23.01 4.14
CA PHE A 122 -5.03 21.74 4.51
C PHE A 122 -6.10 20.71 4.88
N LEU A 123 -5.84 19.44 4.59
CA LEU A 123 -6.67 18.32 5.03
C LEU A 123 -5.80 17.09 5.31
N PHE A 124 -5.87 16.57 6.53
CA PHE A 124 -5.38 15.21 6.81
C PHE A 124 -6.48 14.19 6.51
N VAL A 125 -6.15 13.11 5.82
CA VAL A 125 -7.05 11.99 5.50
C VAL A 125 -6.50 10.72 6.11
N GLU A 126 -7.24 10.14 7.04
CA GLU A 126 -6.92 8.87 7.64
C GLU A 126 -7.45 7.74 6.76
N ALA A 127 -6.52 6.98 6.13
CA ALA A 127 -6.82 5.79 5.35
C ALA A 127 -6.86 4.56 6.27
N PRO A 128 -8.05 3.98 6.53
CA PRO A 128 -8.20 3.00 7.61
C PRO A 128 -7.53 1.66 7.30
N ARG A 129 -7.13 0.97 8.37
CA ARG A 129 -6.60 -0.40 8.31
C ARG A 129 -7.73 -1.44 8.31
N LYS A 130 -7.41 -2.59 7.75
CA LYS A 130 -8.34 -3.71 7.57
C LYS A 130 -8.99 -4.28 8.83
N PRO A 131 -8.39 -4.32 10.04
CA PRO A 131 -9.12 -4.79 11.22
C PRO A 131 -10.42 -4.05 11.52
N GLY A 132 -10.55 -2.80 11.02
CA GLY A 132 -11.79 -2.02 11.10
C GLY A 132 -12.18 -1.61 12.53
N LEU A 133 -13.28 -0.85 12.63
CA LEU A 133 -13.76 -0.33 13.91
C LEU A 133 -14.22 -1.42 14.87
N ASP A 134 -14.81 -2.48 14.35
CA ASP A 134 -15.35 -3.57 15.17
C ASP A 134 -14.25 -4.40 15.85
N GLY A 135 -13.12 -4.64 15.19
CA GLY A 135 -12.05 -5.49 15.72
C GLY A 135 -12.44 -6.97 15.97
N SER A 136 -13.75 -7.29 15.92
CA SER A 136 -14.30 -8.62 16.24
C SER A 136 -13.86 -9.71 15.27
N LEU A 137 -13.37 -9.32 14.10
CA LEU A 137 -12.85 -10.24 13.08
C LEU A 137 -11.45 -10.75 13.40
N MET A 138 -10.74 -10.11 14.32
CA MET A 138 -9.41 -10.57 14.77
C MET A 138 -9.55 -11.84 15.60
N PRO A 139 -8.70 -12.86 15.39
CA PRO A 139 -8.67 -14.05 16.22
C PRO A 139 -8.34 -13.71 17.68
N GLU A 140 -8.89 -14.47 18.61
CA GLU A 140 -8.59 -14.33 20.04
C GLU A 140 -7.08 -14.45 20.30
N GLY A 141 -6.54 -13.57 21.11
CA GLY A 141 -5.13 -13.53 21.49
C GLY A 141 -4.22 -12.80 20.49
N THR A 142 -4.76 -12.19 19.43
CA THR A 142 -3.99 -11.30 18.53
C THR A 142 -4.02 -9.86 19.03
N GLU A 143 -2.90 -9.17 18.86
CA GLU A 143 -2.76 -7.76 19.25
C GLU A 143 -3.35 -6.85 18.15
N ASN A 144 -4.26 -5.95 18.52
CA ASN A 144 -4.87 -5.01 17.58
C ASN A 144 -5.18 -3.67 18.24
N HIS A 145 -4.31 -2.69 18.02
CA HIS A 145 -4.44 -1.32 18.51
C HIS A 145 -4.69 -0.32 17.35
N CYS A 146 -5.14 -0.77 16.18
CA CYS A 146 -5.35 0.11 15.01
C CYS A 146 -6.23 1.31 15.36
N ASN A 147 -7.38 1.05 15.97
CA ASN A 147 -8.35 2.11 16.28
C ASN A 147 -7.89 2.99 17.43
N GLU A 148 -7.28 2.42 18.49
CA GLU A 148 -6.71 3.22 19.59
C GLU A 148 -5.64 4.19 19.08
N ASN A 149 -4.79 3.73 18.17
CA ASN A 149 -3.74 4.57 17.58
C ASN A 149 -4.35 5.69 16.71
N ALA A 150 -5.31 5.36 15.86
CA ALA A 150 -6.00 6.35 15.05
C ALA A 150 -6.80 7.35 15.90
N ASP A 151 -7.56 6.88 16.89
CA ASP A 151 -8.31 7.74 17.82
C ASP A 151 -7.37 8.68 18.57
N GLY A 152 -6.22 8.18 19.02
CA GLY A 152 -5.21 9.00 19.68
C GLY A 152 -4.65 10.11 18.80
N LEU A 153 -4.35 9.79 17.53
CA LEU A 153 -3.90 10.78 16.55
C LEU A 153 -4.98 11.81 16.27
N LEU A 154 -6.18 11.37 15.91
CA LEU A 154 -7.27 12.29 15.56
C LEU A 154 -7.69 13.20 16.72
N ALA A 155 -7.65 12.71 17.97
CA ALA A 155 -7.90 13.53 19.15
C ALA A 155 -6.85 14.67 19.29
N LEU A 156 -5.56 14.37 19.08
CA LEU A 156 -4.52 15.40 19.12
C LEU A 156 -4.64 16.40 17.97
N LEU A 157 -5.05 15.94 16.77
CA LEU A 157 -5.32 16.84 15.65
C LEU A 157 -6.53 17.76 15.93
N GLU A 158 -7.60 17.23 16.55
CA GLU A 158 -8.77 18.01 16.95
C GLU A 158 -8.41 19.06 18.00
N GLU A 159 -7.63 18.71 19.02
CA GLU A 159 -7.11 19.65 20.04
C GLU A 159 -6.31 20.80 19.43
N ASN A 160 -5.61 20.56 18.33
CA ASN A 160 -4.82 21.55 17.59
C ASN A 160 -5.60 22.23 16.46
N ASN A 161 -6.90 21.97 16.30
CA ASN A 161 -7.77 22.47 15.25
C ASN A 161 -7.30 22.12 13.83
N VAL A 162 -6.57 21.04 13.66
CA VAL A 162 -6.13 20.52 12.37
C VAL A 162 -7.31 19.85 11.68
N PRO A 163 -7.70 20.28 10.46
CA PRO A 163 -8.81 19.64 9.76
C PRO A 163 -8.44 18.24 9.30
N PHE A 164 -9.31 17.27 9.58
CA PHE A 164 -9.12 15.90 9.15
C PHE A 164 -10.40 15.26 8.60
N LEU A 165 -10.23 14.13 7.91
CA LEU A 165 -11.26 13.24 7.41
C LEU A 165 -10.96 11.82 7.89
N ASP A 166 -11.80 11.30 8.77
CA ASP A 166 -11.77 9.91 9.20
C ASP A 166 -12.62 9.06 8.26
N LEU A 167 -11.99 8.17 7.50
CA LEU A 167 -12.67 7.28 6.55
C LEU A 167 -13.07 5.93 7.17
N ARG A 168 -12.78 5.67 8.44
CA ARG A 168 -13.08 4.39 9.11
C ARG A 168 -14.58 4.06 9.14
N PRO A 169 -15.49 5.02 9.42
CA PRO A 169 -16.92 4.71 9.44
C PRO A 169 -17.46 4.18 8.11
N GLU A 170 -16.99 4.73 7.00
CA GLU A 170 -17.42 4.35 5.65
C GLU A 170 -16.77 3.07 5.16
N LEU A 171 -15.47 2.90 5.37
CA LEU A 171 -14.68 1.85 4.72
C LEU A 171 -14.45 0.63 5.61
N ALA A 172 -14.40 0.83 6.92
CA ALA A 172 -14.01 -0.19 7.89
C ALA A 172 -15.01 -0.32 9.06
N GLY A 173 -16.20 0.27 8.94
CA GLY A 173 -17.21 0.32 10.00
C GLY A 173 -17.86 -1.03 10.30
N THR A 174 -18.03 -1.88 9.29
CA THR A 174 -18.67 -3.19 9.40
C THR A 174 -17.88 -4.27 8.65
N ARG A 175 -18.24 -5.54 8.89
CA ARG A 175 -17.71 -6.67 8.12
C ARG A 175 -17.99 -6.53 6.63
N GLU A 176 -19.20 -6.13 6.28
CA GLU A 176 -19.65 -6.00 4.89
C GLU A 176 -18.85 -4.91 4.16
N THR A 177 -18.57 -3.78 4.80
CA THR A 177 -17.74 -2.71 4.20
C THR A 177 -16.28 -3.15 4.04
N LEU A 178 -15.72 -3.89 5.00
CA LEU A 178 -14.37 -4.45 4.86
C LEU A 178 -14.28 -5.42 3.68
N GLU A 179 -15.24 -6.33 3.53
CA GLU A 179 -15.26 -7.30 2.43
C GLU A 179 -15.53 -6.65 1.06
N ALA A 180 -16.23 -5.51 1.03
CA ALA A 180 -16.50 -4.77 -0.20
C ALA A 180 -15.34 -3.88 -0.64
N TYR A 181 -14.63 -3.27 0.31
CA TYR A 181 -13.70 -2.18 0.04
C TYR A 181 -12.22 -2.53 0.19
N TYR A 182 -11.89 -3.75 0.62
CA TYR A 182 -10.48 -4.18 0.77
C TYR A 182 -10.21 -5.45 -0.01
N PHE A 183 -8.99 -5.56 -0.53
CA PHE A 183 -8.49 -6.83 -1.01
C PHE A 183 -8.34 -7.82 0.15
N ARG A 184 -8.67 -9.07 -0.09
CA ARG A 184 -8.61 -10.11 0.95
C ARG A 184 -7.18 -10.47 1.32
N THR A 185 -6.29 -10.56 0.34
CA THR A 185 -4.90 -11.03 0.50
C THR A 185 -3.86 -9.91 0.58
N ASP A 186 -4.28 -8.65 0.39
CA ASP A 186 -3.44 -7.45 0.46
C ASP A 186 -3.76 -6.60 1.69
N HIS A 187 -2.92 -5.63 2.02
CA HIS A 187 -3.18 -4.66 3.09
C HIS A 187 -3.99 -3.45 2.63
N HIS A 188 -4.01 -3.19 1.33
CA HIS A 188 -4.69 -2.04 0.76
C HIS A 188 -6.20 -2.24 0.63
N TRP A 189 -6.90 -1.13 0.54
CA TRP A 189 -8.22 -1.09 -0.07
C TRP A 189 -8.16 -1.46 -1.55
N ASN A 190 -9.30 -1.85 -2.10
CA ASN A 190 -9.48 -2.01 -3.54
C ASN A 190 -10.02 -0.71 -4.16
N ASP A 191 -10.21 -0.68 -5.47
CA ASP A 191 -10.69 0.51 -6.18
C ASP A 191 -12.06 1.01 -5.70
N GLU A 192 -12.94 0.14 -5.25
CA GLU A 192 -14.24 0.58 -4.68
C GLU A 192 -14.00 1.37 -3.38
N GLY A 193 -13.08 0.92 -2.52
CA GLY A 193 -12.70 1.63 -1.31
C GLY A 193 -11.99 2.94 -1.59
N ALA A 194 -11.02 2.93 -2.50
CA ALA A 194 -10.34 4.14 -2.94
C ALA A 194 -11.29 5.15 -3.60
N PHE A 195 -12.30 4.65 -4.33
CA PHE A 195 -13.33 5.51 -4.94
C PHE A 195 -14.19 6.21 -3.88
N VAL A 196 -14.57 5.52 -2.81
CA VAL A 196 -15.25 6.15 -1.66
C VAL A 196 -14.35 7.23 -1.04
N ALA A 197 -13.05 6.97 -0.87
CA ALA A 197 -12.09 7.96 -0.39
C ALA A 197 -12.05 9.18 -1.33
N PHE A 198 -11.94 8.97 -2.64
CA PHE A 198 -12.00 10.02 -3.66
C PHE A 198 -13.28 10.88 -3.55
N GLN A 199 -14.44 10.25 -3.42
CA GLN A 199 -15.71 10.96 -3.24
C GLN A 199 -15.70 11.87 -1.99
N ARG A 200 -15.24 11.35 -0.86
CA ARG A 200 -15.19 12.10 0.41
C ARG A 200 -14.18 13.24 0.39
N ILE A 201 -13.00 12.98 -0.17
CA ILE A 201 -11.95 13.99 -0.35
C ILE A 201 -12.46 15.11 -1.25
N THR A 202 -13.01 14.78 -2.42
CA THR A 202 -13.57 15.77 -3.35
C THR A 202 -14.67 16.61 -2.71
N GLN A 203 -15.56 15.99 -1.94
CA GLN A 203 -16.60 16.71 -1.19
C GLN A 203 -16.00 17.70 -0.16
N ARG A 204 -14.92 17.31 0.51
CA ARG A 204 -14.22 18.19 1.47
C ARG A 204 -13.51 19.33 0.76
N ILE A 205 -12.88 19.08 -0.40
CA ILE A 205 -12.23 20.12 -1.21
C ILE A 205 -13.26 21.14 -1.69
N GLN A 206 -14.39 20.71 -2.22
CA GLN A 206 -15.48 21.61 -2.65
C GLN A 206 -15.96 22.53 -1.51
N GLY A 207 -16.02 22.01 -0.29
CA GLY A 207 -16.41 22.79 0.89
C GLY A 207 -15.42 23.91 1.24
N GLN A 208 -14.16 23.82 0.80
CA GLN A 208 -13.13 24.85 1.02
C GLN A 208 -13.18 25.98 -0.03
N PHE A 209 -13.78 25.72 -1.20
CA PHE A 209 -13.82 26.68 -2.31
C PHE A 209 -15.27 27.04 -2.68
N PRO A 210 -15.92 27.98 -1.94
CA PRO A 210 -17.27 28.37 -2.22
C PRO A 210 -17.45 28.91 -3.67
N GLY A 211 -18.42 28.35 -4.40
CA GLY A 211 -18.69 28.72 -5.79
C GLY A 211 -17.92 27.92 -6.84
N GLN A 212 -17.04 27.02 -6.42
CA GLN A 212 -16.44 26.00 -7.29
C GLN A 212 -17.09 24.64 -7.01
N THR A 213 -17.65 24.04 -8.04
CA THR A 213 -18.23 22.69 -7.95
C THR A 213 -17.45 21.77 -8.90
N VAL A 214 -16.96 20.67 -8.36
CA VAL A 214 -16.64 19.53 -9.21
C VAL A 214 -17.98 18.96 -9.68
N GLU A 215 -18.15 18.81 -10.98
CA GLU A 215 -19.40 18.25 -11.52
C GLU A 215 -19.60 16.83 -10.99
N SER A 216 -20.83 16.52 -10.58
CA SER A 216 -21.14 15.27 -9.90
C SER A 216 -20.81 14.02 -10.71
N TYR A 217 -20.84 14.13 -12.04
CA TYR A 217 -20.61 12.97 -12.91
C TYR A 217 -19.25 12.29 -12.69
N VAL A 218 -18.20 13.02 -12.27
CA VAL A 218 -16.88 12.41 -12.00
C VAL A 218 -16.87 11.62 -10.69
N THR A 219 -17.72 11.99 -9.74
CA THR A 219 -17.82 11.33 -8.43
C THR A 219 -18.97 10.33 -8.32
N GLU A 220 -19.84 10.23 -9.32
CA GLU A 220 -20.93 9.26 -9.36
C GLU A 220 -20.39 7.89 -9.80
N ARG A 221 -20.51 6.86 -8.93
CA ARG A 221 -19.94 5.52 -9.15
C ARG A 221 -20.47 4.85 -10.42
N GLU A 222 -21.70 5.11 -10.82
CA GLU A 222 -22.31 4.59 -12.06
C GLU A 222 -21.64 5.06 -13.34
N ASN A 223 -20.90 6.18 -13.28
CA ASN A 223 -20.11 6.70 -14.42
C ASN A 223 -18.73 6.08 -14.54
N TRP A 224 -18.47 5.04 -13.76
CA TRP A 224 -17.21 4.28 -13.79
C TRP A 224 -17.47 2.82 -14.11
N GLU A 225 -16.65 2.26 -14.98
CA GLU A 225 -16.69 0.85 -15.37
C GLU A 225 -15.71 0.06 -14.49
N LYS A 226 -16.16 -1.13 -14.06
CA LYS A 226 -15.35 -2.07 -13.33
C LYS A 226 -14.89 -3.19 -14.26
N THR A 227 -13.59 -3.28 -14.46
CA THR A 227 -12.97 -4.40 -15.18
C THR A 227 -12.38 -5.39 -14.19
N THR A 228 -12.78 -6.66 -14.28
CA THR A 228 -12.34 -7.71 -13.35
C THR A 228 -11.47 -8.73 -14.07
N LEU A 229 -10.34 -9.08 -13.47
CA LEU A 229 -9.43 -10.14 -13.86
C LEU A 229 -9.58 -11.29 -12.85
N PRO A 230 -10.20 -12.42 -13.23
CA PRO A 230 -10.47 -13.52 -12.31
C PRO A 230 -9.18 -14.19 -11.83
N ASP A 231 -9.11 -14.54 -10.54
CA ASP A 231 -7.97 -15.24 -9.91
C ASP A 231 -6.60 -14.61 -10.24
N PHE A 232 -6.53 -13.29 -10.38
CA PHE A 232 -5.34 -12.60 -10.88
C PHE A 232 -4.43 -12.05 -9.77
N PHE A 233 -4.87 -12.03 -8.50
CA PHE A 233 -4.17 -11.32 -7.44
C PHE A 233 -3.78 -12.19 -6.25
N LEU A 234 -2.53 -12.05 -5.85
CA LEU A 234 -1.99 -12.46 -4.55
C LEU A 234 -1.33 -11.23 -3.92
N GLY A 235 -2.02 -10.59 -3.00
CA GLY A 235 -1.55 -9.37 -2.37
C GLY A 235 -0.34 -9.57 -1.46
N SER A 236 0.16 -8.49 -0.90
CA SER A 236 1.38 -8.44 -0.08
C SER A 236 1.37 -9.43 1.10
N HIS A 237 0.26 -9.53 1.82
CA HIS A 237 0.10 -10.53 2.87
C HIS A 237 0.06 -11.96 2.31
N GLY A 238 -0.61 -12.14 1.18
CA GLY A 238 -0.69 -13.43 0.49
C GLY A 238 0.69 -13.93 0.05
N ARG A 239 1.52 -13.04 -0.52
CA ARG A 239 2.90 -13.36 -0.94
C ARG A 239 3.78 -13.81 0.23
N ARG A 240 3.58 -13.24 1.43
CA ARG A 240 4.33 -13.60 2.63
C ARG A 240 4.02 -14.99 3.17
N VAL A 241 2.79 -15.48 2.96
CA VAL A 241 2.33 -16.77 3.53
C VAL A 241 2.06 -17.85 2.49
N GLY A 242 2.11 -17.49 1.21
CA GLY A 242 1.89 -18.37 0.06
C GLY A 242 0.44 -18.71 -0.25
N ILE A 243 0.20 -19.09 -1.50
CA ILE A 243 -1.12 -19.39 -2.06
C ILE A 243 -1.86 -20.46 -1.21
N GLY A 244 -1.13 -21.45 -0.67
CA GLY A 244 -1.72 -22.51 0.16
C GLY A 244 -2.42 -21.99 1.41
N PHE A 245 -1.95 -20.89 2.00
CA PHE A 245 -2.58 -20.23 3.16
C PHE A 245 -3.59 -19.16 2.75
N ALA A 246 -3.20 -18.30 1.80
CA ALA A 246 -3.97 -17.14 1.38
C ALA A 246 -5.09 -17.50 0.38
N GLY A 247 -4.82 -18.38 -0.59
CA GLY A 247 -5.58 -18.46 -1.84
C GLY A 247 -5.32 -17.24 -2.70
N VAL A 248 -5.71 -17.30 -3.96
CA VAL A 248 -5.73 -16.14 -4.88
C VAL A 248 -7.09 -15.48 -4.87
N GLU A 249 -7.18 -14.27 -5.39
CA GLU A 249 -8.42 -13.52 -5.51
C GLU A 249 -8.49 -12.78 -6.84
N ASP A 250 -9.69 -12.31 -7.19
CA ASP A 250 -9.87 -11.47 -8.36
C ASP A 250 -9.18 -10.12 -8.14
N PHE A 251 -8.57 -9.60 -9.19
CA PHE A 251 -8.15 -8.21 -9.25
C PHE A 251 -9.17 -7.43 -10.08
N PHE A 252 -9.43 -6.20 -9.73
CA PHE A 252 -10.25 -5.32 -10.56
C PHE A 252 -9.78 -3.87 -10.42
N TYR A 253 -10.08 -3.09 -11.44
CA TYR A 253 -9.81 -1.66 -11.47
C TYR A 253 -10.99 -0.90 -12.08
N LEU A 254 -11.07 0.40 -11.82
CA LEU A 254 -12.12 1.29 -12.29
C LEU A 254 -11.60 2.23 -13.37
N THR A 255 -12.38 2.42 -14.42
CA THR A 255 -12.12 3.39 -15.49
C THR A 255 -13.34 4.26 -15.74
N PRO A 256 -13.17 5.57 -16.05
CA PRO A 256 -14.30 6.45 -16.33
C PRO A 256 -14.99 6.05 -17.64
N LYS A 257 -16.33 6.12 -17.66
CA LYS A 257 -17.16 5.98 -18.87
C LYS A 257 -17.29 7.28 -19.67
N PHE A 258 -16.82 8.38 -19.08
CA PHE A 258 -16.78 9.67 -19.73
C PHE A 258 -15.42 9.93 -20.39
N GLU A 259 -15.40 10.82 -21.34
CA GLU A 259 -14.21 11.15 -22.11
C GLU A 259 -13.19 11.89 -21.22
N THR A 260 -11.93 11.47 -21.27
CA THR A 260 -10.83 12.08 -20.53
C THR A 260 -9.64 12.31 -21.44
N TYR A 261 -8.88 13.37 -21.18
CA TYR A 261 -7.58 13.59 -21.80
C TYR A 261 -6.63 14.17 -20.76
N LEU A 262 -5.70 13.34 -20.33
CA LEU A 262 -4.79 13.63 -19.24
C LEU A 262 -3.34 13.57 -19.72
N SER A 263 -2.44 14.22 -18.99
CA SER A 263 -1.02 13.88 -19.01
C SER A 263 -0.57 13.50 -17.60
N CYS A 264 0.35 12.54 -17.54
CA CYS A 264 1.04 12.12 -16.32
C CYS A 264 2.53 12.22 -16.55
N SER A 265 3.22 12.93 -15.68
CA SER A 265 4.69 13.02 -15.69
C SER A 265 5.27 12.63 -14.35
N ILE A 266 6.39 11.88 -14.41
CA ILE A 266 7.19 11.45 -13.26
C ILE A 266 8.61 11.93 -13.54
N PRO A 267 8.95 13.16 -13.09
CA PRO A 267 10.15 13.85 -13.55
C PRO A 267 11.46 13.12 -13.23
N ASP A 268 11.57 12.56 -12.03
CA ASP A 268 12.79 11.90 -11.57
C ASP A 268 13.10 10.61 -12.35
N ASP A 269 12.05 9.96 -12.87
CA ASP A 269 12.16 8.72 -13.67
C ASP A 269 12.12 8.97 -15.18
N GLY A 270 11.90 10.23 -15.60
CA GLY A 270 11.80 10.61 -17.01
C GLY A 270 10.61 10.02 -17.73
N ILE A 271 9.54 9.65 -16.98
CA ILE A 271 8.32 9.07 -17.52
C ILE A 271 7.34 10.17 -17.89
N TYR A 272 6.80 10.09 -19.12
CA TYR A 272 5.69 10.93 -19.59
C TYR A 272 4.68 10.08 -20.34
N ARG A 273 3.41 10.19 -19.98
CA ARG A 273 2.28 9.54 -20.62
C ARG A 273 1.17 10.56 -20.87
N GLU A 274 0.44 10.42 -21.96
CA GLU A 274 -0.62 11.34 -22.37
C GLU A 274 -1.71 10.59 -23.12
N GLY A 275 -2.96 10.95 -22.93
CA GLY A 275 -4.11 10.34 -23.59
C GLY A 275 -5.33 10.22 -22.68
N SER A 276 -6.12 9.18 -22.91
CA SER A 276 -7.24 8.81 -22.03
C SER A 276 -6.76 8.47 -20.61
N PHE A 277 -7.69 8.38 -19.67
CA PHE A 277 -7.38 7.94 -18.30
C PHE A 277 -6.55 6.65 -18.28
N THR A 278 -6.93 5.66 -19.08
CA THR A 278 -6.21 4.37 -19.16
C THR A 278 -4.78 4.54 -19.70
N GLU A 279 -4.57 5.43 -20.68
CA GLU A 279 -3.25 5.63 -21.29
C GLU A 279 -2.33 6.49 -20.44
N ALA A 280 -2.86 7.48 -19.72
CA ALA A 280 -2.07 8.41 -18.94
C ALA A 280 -1.90 7.99 -17.48
N ALA A 281 -2.97 7.61 -16.79
CA ALA A 281 -2.96 7.31 -15.36
C ALA A 281 -2.59 5.85 -15.06
N LEU A 282 -3.06 4.89 -15.87
CA LEU A 282 -2.83 3.49 -15.58
C LEU A 282 -1.58 2.93 -16.28
N ASN A 283 -0.84 2.08 -15.58
CA ASN A 283 0.22 1.26 -16.16
C ASN A 283 -0.30 -0.16 -16.45
N MET A 284 -0.91 -0.32 -17.63
CA MET A 284 -1.55 -1.57 -18.06
C MET A 284 -0.58 -2.75 -18.17
N GLU A 285 0.74 -2.51 -18.25
CA GLU A 285 1.75 -3.57 -18.28
C GLU A 285 1.74 -4.42 -17.01
N ARG A 286 1.34 -3.83 -15.87
CA ARG A 286 1.26 -4.51 -14.56
C ARG A 286 0.18 -5.60 -14.49
N ILE A 287 -0.80 -5.55 -15.39
CA ILE A 287 -1.95 -6.46 -15.42
C ILE A 287 -2.11 -7.17 -16.78
N THR A 288 -1.09 -7.11 -17.64
CA THR A 288 -1.09 -7.77 -18.94
C THR A 288 -0.41 -9.13 -18.86
N GLY A 289 -1.01 -10.15 -19.48
CA GLY A 289 -0.49 -11.52 -19.53
C GLY A 289 -1.00 -12.41 -18.41
N GLU A 290 -0.26 -13.48 -18.11
CA GLU A 290 -0.57 -14.40 -17.02
C GLU A 290 -0.14 -13.82 -15.67
N PRO A 291 -0.86 -14.09 -14.57
CA PRO A 291 -0.53 -13.54 -13.27
C PRO A 291 0.80 -14.10 -12.71
N ASP A 292 1.72 -13.23 -12.37
CA ASP A 292 2.90 -13.57 -11.56
C ASP A 292 2.61 -13.26 -10.09
N TYR A 293 2.07 -14.23 -9.38
CA TYR A 293 1.56 -14.05 -8.02
C TYR A 293 2.61 -13.60 -7.00
N TYR A 294 3.88 -13.88 -7.22
CA TYR A 294 4.91 -13.62 -6.22
C TYR A 294 5.80 -12.42 -6.54
N ASN A 295 6.01 -12.12 -7.83
CA ASN A 295 6.94 -11.07 -8.25
C ASN A 295 6.26 -9.85 -8.87
N SER A 296 4.94 -9.90 -9.12
CA SER A 296 4.16 -8.79 -9.65
C SER A 296 3.17 -8.27 -8.61
N SER A 297 2.86 -6.99 -8.68
CA SER A 297 1.79 -6.35 -7.92
C SER A 297 0.80 -5.71 -8.88
N PRO A 298 -0.35 -6.35 -9.17
CA PRO A 298 -1.41 -5.74 -9.96
C PRO A 298 -1.92 -4.40 -9.40
N TYR A 299 -1.79 -4.17 -8.09
CA TYR A 299 -2.11 -2.87 -7.47
C TYR A 299 -1.29 -1.72 -8.05
N ASP A 300 -0.08 -1.99 -8.54
CA ASP A 300 0.78 -1.02 -9.22
C ASP A 300 0.30 -0.66 -10.64
N VAL A 301 -0.90 -1.11 -11.06
CA VAL A 301 -1.58 -0.58 -12.25
C VAL A 301 -1.83 0.91 -12.10
N HIS A 302 -2.07 1.37 -10.88
CA HIS A 302 -2.23 2.76 -10.55
C HIS A 302 -0.88 3.49 -10.63
N THR A 303 -0.77 4.41 -11.58
CA THR A 303 0.44 5.21 -11.86
C THR A 303 1.66 4.37 -12.26
N GLY A 304 1.82 3.14 -11.75
CA GLY A 304 2.90 2.19 -12.01
C GLY A 304 3.59 1.67 -10.77
N GLU A 305 3.79 2.51 -9.77
CA GLU A 305 4.33 2.22 -8.43
C GLU A 305 4.35 3.50 -7.57
N ASN A 306 5.00 3.46 -6.40
CA ASN A 306 5.21 4.67 -5.61
C ASN A 306 6.44 5.43 -6.15
N TYR A 307 6.25 6.67 -6.56
CA TYR A 307 7.28 7.60 -7.00
C TYR A 307 7.41 8.76 -6.03
N ALA A 308 8.61 9.37 -5.99
CA ALA A 308 8.86 10.55 -5.17
C ALA A 308 7.89 11.69 -5.51
N HIS A 309 7.69 11.95 -6.80
CA HIS A 309 6.84 13.02 -7.32
C HIS A 309 6.13 12.58 -8.60
N VAL A 310 4.81 12.73 -8.62
CA VAL A 310 3.98 12.52 -9.81
C VAL A 310 3.15 13.77 -10.07
N ARG A 311 2.99 14.13 -11.33
CA ARG A 311 2.16 15.27 -11.75
C ARG A 311 1.19 14.85 -12.83
N PHE A 312 -0.09 15.04 -12.57
CA PHE A 312 -1.17 14.93 -13.54
C PHE A 312 -1.65 16.32 -13.97
N CYS A 313 -1.91 16.47 -15.29
CA CYS A 313 -2.57 17.65 -15.83
C CYS A 313 -3.79 17.24 -16.63
N ASN A 314 -4.92 17.95 -16.42
CA ASN A 314 -6.19 17.74 -17.10
C ASN A 314 -6.79 19.11 -17.46
N GLU A 315 -6.61 19.54 -18.72
CA GLU A 315 -7.12 20.82 -19.17
C GLU A 315 -8.67 20.86 -19.26
N ASN A 316 -9.30 19.68 -19.31
CA ASN A 316 -10.75 19.51 -19.38
C ASN A 316 -11.38 19.20 -18.01
N ALA A 317 -10.62 19.33 -16.93
CA ALA A 317 -11.11 19.03 -15.58
C ALA A 317 -12.29 19.96 -15.21
N PRO A 318 -13.28 19.43 -14.45
CA PRO A 318 -14.39 20.24 -13.95
C PRO A 318 -13.95 21.38 -13.01
N SER A 319 -12.81 21.21 -12.32
CA SER A 319 -12.24 22.21 -11.41
C SER A 319 -10.89 22.72 -11.92
N ASP A 320 -10.67 24.03 -11.88
CA ASP A 320 -9.41 24.67 -12.26
C ASP A 320 -8.32 24.61 -11.17
N LYS A 321 -8.60 23.94 -10.06
CA LYS A 321 -7.73 23.88 -8.91
C LYS A 321 -6.52 22.96 -9.09
N LYS A 322 -5.43 23.34 -8.43
CA LYS A 322 -4.22 22.55 -8.25
C LYS A 322 -4.20 21.94 -6.86
N ILE A 323 -4.19 20.62 -6.79
CA ILE A 323 -4.17 19.85 -5.54
C ILE A 323 -2.78 19.20 -5.39
N LEU A 324 -2.19 19.36 -4.22
CA LEU A 324 -1.02 18.59 -3.82
C LEU A 324 -1.45 17.55 -2.79
N MET A 325 -1.15 16.26 -3.04
CA MET A 325 -1.40 15.19 -2.09
C MET A 325 -0.06 14.54 -1.68
N ILE A 326 0.27 14.64 -0.40
CA ILE A 326 1.38 13.88 0.22
C ILE A 326 0.77 12.56 0.68
N LYS A 327 1.33 11.43 0.24
CA LYS A 327 0.66 10.14 0.37
C LYS A 327 1.62 8.98 0.66
N ASP A 328 1.05 7.88 1.12
CA ASP A 328 1.62 6.55 1.02
C ASP A 328 0.97 5.77 -0.14
N SER A 329 1.19 4.45 -0.20
CA SER A 329 0.65 3.60 -1.27
C SER A 329 -0.89 3.52 -1.31
N PHE A 330 -1.59 3.88 -0.24
CA PHE A 330 -3.05 3.98 -0.28
C PHE A 330 -3.52 5.10 -1.22
N GLY A 331 -2.71 6.12 -1.43
CA GLY A 331 -3.01 7.22 -2.34
C GLY A 331 -2.95 6.87 -3.82
N LEU A 332 -2.33 5.76 -4.25
CA LEU A 332 -2.15 5.41 -5.67
C LEU A 332 -3.46 5.45 -6.49
N PRO A 333 -4.53 4.71 -6.16
CA PRO A 333 -5.77 4.82 -6.93
C PRO A 333 -6.47 6.17 -6.71
N VAL A 334 -6.26 6.84 -5.57
CA VAL A 334 -6.88 8.13 -5.28
C VAL A 334 -6.30 9.25 -6.15
N GLU A 335 -4.98 9.26 -6.38
CA GLU A 335 -4.33 10.23 -7.28
C GLU A 335 -4.85 10.12 -8.71
N ASP A 336 -5.03 8.88 -9.21
CA ASP A 336 -5.60 8.64 -10.52
C ASP A 336 -7.04 9.19 -10.61
N PHE A 337 -7.88 8.92 -9.61
CA PHE A 337 -9.27 9.43 -9.60
C PHE A 337 -9.31 10.97 -9.47
N LEU A 338 -8.49 11.56 -8.62
CA LEU A 338 -8.42 13.03 -8.47
C LEU A 338 -8.01 13.71 -9.77
N SER A 339 -7.17 13.09 -10.60
CA SER A 339 -6.73 13.64 -11.89
C SER A 339 -7.89 13.87 -12.87
N THR A 340 -9.01 13.17 -12.70
CA THR A 340 -10.23 13.40 -13.51
C THR A 340 -11.03 14.59 -13.05
N ALA A 341 -10.88 15.04 -11.81
CA ALA A 341 -11.69 16.05 -11.17
C ALA A 341 -11.03 17.45 -11.13
N PHE A 342 -9.69 17.50 -11.09
CA PHE A 342 -8.92 18.72 -10.90
C PHE A 342 -7.94 18.94 -12.04
N ARG A 343 -7.71 20.23 -12.34
CA ARG A 343 -6.83 20.65 -13.44
C ARG A 343 -5.40 20.16 -13.28
N GLU A 344 -4.89 20.20 -12.06
CA GLU A 344 -3.55 19.71 -11.75
C GLU A 344 -3.60 18.97 -10.41
N VAL A 345 -3.07 17.75 -10.43
CA VAL A 345 -2.89 16.94 -9.22
C VAL A 345 -1.42 16.55 -9.17
N GLU A 346 -0.74 17.03 -8.14
CA GLU A 346 0.63 16.60 -7.86
C GLU A 346 0.65 15.74 -6.61
N THR A 347 1.47 14.70 -6.59
CA THR A 347 1.59 13.83 -5.43
C THR A 347 3.03 13.63 -5.03
N LEU A 348 3.26 13.54 -3.71
CA LEU A 348 4.57 13.28 -3.13
C LEU A 348 4.51 12.06 -2.23
N ASP A 349 5.48 11.17 -2.40
CA ASP A 349 5.75 10.11 -1.44
C ASP A 349 7.10 10.38 -0.77
N LEU A 350 7.05 10.86 0.47
CA LEU A 350 8.25 11.33 1.17
C LEU A 350 9.27 10.22 1.45
N ARG A 351 8.87 8.95 1.33
CA ARG A 351 9.79 7.81 1.47
C ARG A 351 10.83 7.74 0.34
N TYR A 352 10.52 8.37 -0.79
CA TYR A 352 11.34 8.37 -2.01
C TYR A 352 11.85 9.76 -2.36
N LEU A 353 11.45 10.80 -1.62
CA LEU A 353 11.86 12.19 -1.88
C LEU A 353 13.24 12.46 -1.25
N GLU A 354 14.30 12.33 -2.05
CA GLU A 354 15.69 12.42 -1.56
C GLU A 354 16.30 13.82 -1.63
N ASN A 355 15.90 14.63 -2.63
CA ASN A 355 16.63 15.87 -3.00
C ASN A 355 15.87 17.16 -2.63
N ALA A 356 14.72 17.06 -1.98
CA ALA A 356 13.91 18.19 -1.57
C ALA A 356 13.09 17.81 -0.33
N THR A 357 12.64 18.81 0.42
CA THR A 357 11.65 18.62 1.50
C THR A 357 10.24 18.85 0.97
N ALA A 358 9.23 18.37 1.69
CA ALA A 358 7.83 18.62 1.35
C ALA A 358 7.54 20.14 1.31
N VAL A 359 8.11 20.91 2.22
CA VAL A 359 7.96 22.38 2.27
C VAL A 359 8.54 23.04 1.02
N GLU A 360 9.75 22.66 0.59
CA GLU A 360 10.34 23.17 -0.65
C GLU A 360 9.50 22.84 -1.90
N MET A 361 8.94 21.62 -1.94
CA MET A 361 8.03 21.22 -3.01
C MET A 361 6.73 22.03 -2.97
N ILE A 362 6.13 22.26 -1.81
CA ILE A 362 4.92 23.09 -1.64
C ILE A 362 5.21 24.52 -2.16
N GLU A 363 6.36 25.10 -1.82
CA GLU A 363 6.75 26.44 -2.28
C GLU A 363 6.96 26.50 -3.80
N SER A 364 7.50 25.45 -4.39
CA SER A 364 7.70 25.35 -5.85
C SER A 364 6.39 25.13 -6.60
N ILE A 365 5.53 24.22 -6.10
CA ILE A 365 4.27 23.83 -6.74
C ILE A 365 3.21 24.91 -6.59
N GLN A 366 3.14 25.59 -5.45
CA GLN A 366 2.12 26.58 -5.10
C GLN A 366 0.69 26.02 -5.28
N PRO A 367 0.34 24.96 -4.56
CA PRO A 367 -0.98 24.34 -4.69
C PRO A 367 -2.09 25.22 -4.09
N ASP A 368 -3.30 25.09 -4.62
CA ASP A 368 -4.50 25.69 -4.02
C ASP A 368 -4.91 24.99 -2.72
N MET A 369 -4.52 23.74 -2.52
CA MET A 369 -4.78 22.97 -1.31
C MET A 369 -3.75 21.84 -1.15
N VAL A 370 -3.38 21.53 0.09
CA VAL A 370 -2.53 20.39 0.45
C VAL A 370 -3.36 19.35 1.20
N ILE A 371 -3.24 18.10 0.76
CA ILE A 371 -3.83 16.92 1.40
C ILE A 371 -2.69 16.03 1.88
N VAL A 372 -2.79 15.49 3.08
CA VAL A 372 -1.94 14.38 3.55
C VAL A 372 -2.82 13.15 3.71
N LEU A 373 -2.60 12.12 2.91
CA LEU A 373 -3.34 10.87 2.95
C LEU A 373 -2.41 9.75 3.42
N TYR A 374 -2.60 9.31 4.66
CA TYR A 374 -1.79 8.26 5.24
C TYR A 374 -2.61 7.19 5.93
N ASN A 375 -2.13 5.96 5.81
CA ASN A 375 -2.54 4.88 6.68
C ASN A 375 -1.86 5.03 8.05
N PRO A 376 -2.55 4.82 9.18
CA PRO A 376 -2.00 5.06 10.52
C PRO A 376 -0.79 4.19 10.89
N PHE A 377 -0.37 3.27 10.05
CA PHE A 377 0.88 2.54 10.21
C PHE A 377 2.12 3.44 10.09
N VAL A 378 1.97 4.60 9.45
CA VAL A 378 3.04 5.55 9.14
C VAL A 378 3.26 6.59 10.27
N MET A 379 2.78 6.32 11.50
CA MET A 379 2.85 7.27 12.63
C MET A 379 4.27 7.61 13.11
N SER A 380 5.30 7.03 12.51
CA SER A 380 6.69 7.34 12.85
C SER A 380 7.58 7.27 11.62
N GLY A 381 8.58 8.15 11.53
CA GLY A 381 9.66 8.06 10.57
C GLY A 381 9.57 9.01 9.38
N GLU A 382 10.21 8.64 8.29
CA GLU A 382 10.51 9.47 7.12
C GLU A 382 9.26 10.05 6.43
N CYS A 383 8.11 9.37 6.49
CA CYS A 383 6.85 9.83 5.90
C CYS A 383 6.30 11.13 6.51
N LEU A 384 6.77 11.52 7.69
CA LEU A 384 6.30 12.71 8.42
C LEU A 384 7.36 13.81 8.50
N GLN A 385 8.49 13.65 7.82
CA GLN A 385 9.54 14.67 7.74
C GLN A 385 9.19 15.66 6.62
N PHE A 386 8.46 16.70 7.00
CA PHE A 386 8.01 17.72 6.02
C PHE A 386 9.07 18.78 5.72
N GLY A 387 10.19 18.82 6.46
CA GLY A 387 11.23 19.85 6.34
C GLY A 387 10.85 21.16 7.01
N LEU A 388 10.11 21.09 8.11
CA LEU A 388 9.80 22.21 8.98
C LEU A 388 11.00 22.56 9.84
N ASP A 389 11.19 23.84 10.19
CA ASP A 389 12.29 24.29 11.04
C ASP A 389 12.35 23.50 12.36
N GLY A 390 13.36 22.67 12.53
CA GLY A 390 13.58 21.82 13.70
C GLY A 390 13.57 20.32 13.45
N ASP A 391 13.40 19.89 12.22
CA ASP A 391 13.52 18.48 11.80
C ASP A 391 14.99 18.04 11.69
#